data_33483f9281237253124d6549832ebd03
#
_entry.id   33483f9281237253124d6549832ebd03
#
_cell.length_a   1.000
_cell.length_b   1.000
_cell.length_c   1.000
_cell.angle_alpha   90.00
_cell.angle_beta   90.00
_cell.angle_gamma   90.00
#
_symmetry.space_group_name_H-M   'P 1'
#
loop_
_entity.id
_entity.type
_entity.pdbx_description
1 polymer ?
#
loop_
_entity_poly.entity_id
_entity_poly.type
_entity_poly.pdbx_seq_one_letter_code
_entity_poly.pdbx_strand_id
1 'polypeptide(L)'
;MKKLILTGVLAVAGLTATANAQIQKGNWMVGGNLAGANFGLNKGGGYDFNIQPKGAYFIEDNIALGGYVDLGFKGAKDAPTTFTYNVGALGRYYLNPGEQGVNNLLHHGRWFLEGNLGVGGTSISKGGSSSNGLNFGFGPGYSYFITPNIGLEGLVKYDANAGFGSGGYTNKITFGLGFQIYLPTSKGKQIINDVK
;
A
#
# COMPACT_ATOMS: atom_id res chain seq x y z
N MET A 1 8.67 -23.65 -26.14
CA MET A 1 8.36 -23.33 -24.74
C MET A 1 9.58 -23.12 -23.85
N LYS A 2 10.64 -23.93 -23.94
CA LYS A 2 11.88 -23.77 -23.13
C LYS A 2 12.63 -22.44 -23.38
N LYS A 3 12.60 -21.88 -24.59
CA LYS A 3 13.26 -20.60 -24.93
C LYS A 3 12.56 -19.36 -24.33
N LEU A 4 11.25 -19.41 -24.16
CA LEU A 4 10.47 -18.30 -23.55
C LEU A 4 10.74 -18.20 -22.03
N ILE A 5 10.93 -19.33 -21.35
CA ILE A 5 11.23 -19.36 -19.93
C ILE A 5 12.65 -18.82 -19.68
N LEU A 6 13.59 -19.15 -20.56
CA LEU A 6 14.97 -18.67 -20.45
C LEU A 6 15.08 -17.15 -20.68
N THR A 7 14.27 -16.59 -21.59
CA THR A 7 14.22 -15.14 -21.85
C THR A 7 13.61 -14.38 -20.66
N GLY A 8 12.60 -14.97 -19.99
CA GLY A 8 12.03 -14.40 -18.76
C GLY A 8 13.00 -14.38 -17.58
N VAL A 9 13.81 -15.42 -17.43
CA VAL A 9 14.83 -15.51 -16.36
C VAL A 9 16.02 -14.58 -16.63
N LEU A 10 16.43 -14.40 -17.88
CA LEU A 10 17.51 -13.46 -18.23
C LEU A 10 17.09 -11.99 -18.10
N ALA A 11 15.81 -11.67 -18.32
CA ALA A 11 15.30 -10.31 -18.09
C ALA A 11 15.30 -9.91 -16.60
N VAL A 12 15.23 -10.87 -15.70
CA VAL A 12 15.31 -10.65 -14.24
C VAL A 12 16.77 -10.50 -13.76
N ALA A 13 17.72 -11.14 -14.43
CA ALA A 13 19.14 -11.13 -14.02
C ALA A 13 19.91 -9.85 -14.44
N GLY A 14 19.33 -8.99 -15.29
CA GLY A 14 19.99 -7.78 -15.82
C GLY A 14 19.79 -6.50 -15.00
N LEU A 15 19.06 -6.53 -13.88
CA LEU A 15 18.66 -5.35 -13.13
C LEU A 15 19.23 -5.31 -11.71
N THR A 16 20.54 -5.32 -11.58
CA THR A 16 21.21 -4.98 -10.30
C THR A 16 21.31 -3.46 -10.11
N ALA A 17 20.25 -2.71 -10.43
CA ALA A 17 20.15 -1.32 -10.00
C ALA A 17 19.83 -1.31 -8.49
N THR A 18 20.65 -0.60 -7.74
CA THR A 18 20.52 -0.46 -6.29
C THR A 18 19.12 0.01 -5.89
N ALA A 19 18.55 -0.52 -4.81
CA ALA A 19 17.22 -0.16 -4.29
C ALA A 19 17.01 1.37 -4.07
N ASN A 20 18.07 2.16 -4.14
CA ASN A 20 18.04 3.61 -4.02
C ASN A 20 17.48 4.34 -5.25
N ALA A 21 17.58 3.75 -6.46
CA ALA A 21 17.16 4.43 -7.69
C ALA A 21 15.63 4.53 -7.84
N GLN A 22 14.86 3.84 -7.00
CA GLN A 22 13.41 3.72 -7.13
C GLN A 22 12.63 4.73 -6.30
N ILE A 23 13.18 5.13 -5.16
CA ILE A 23 12.59 6.09 -4.24
C ILE A 23 13.16 7.50 -4.44
N GLN A 24 13.48 7.81 -5.72
CA GLN A 24 14.01 9.11 -6.14
C GLN A 24 12.91 10.02 -6.67
N LYS A 25 13.14 11.31 -6.51
CA LYS A 25 12.32 12.37 -7.10
C LYS A 25 11.99 12.11 -8.57
N GLY A 26 10.73 12.27 -8.92
CA GLY A 26 10.26 12.10 -10.28
C GLY A 26 9.73 10.70 -10.61
N ASN A 27 9.89 9.71 -9.75
CA ASN A 27 9.34 8.37 -9.95
C ASN A 27 7.90 8.27 -9.45
N TRP A 28 7.19 7.25 -9.94
CA TRP A 28 5.87 6.88 -9.47
C TRP A 28 5.91 5.59 -8.67
N MET A 29 5.07 5.52 -7.66
CA MET A 29 4.76 4.31 -6.91
C MET A 29 3.30 3.96 -7.14
N VAL A 30 3.00 2.74 -7.57
CA VAL A 30 1.63 2.24 -7.81
C VAL A 30 1.51 0.84 -7.23
N GLY A 31 0.45 0.58 -6.51
CA GLY A 31 0.22 -0.74 -5.92
C GLY A 31 -0.97 -0.77 -5.00
N GLY A 32 -0.89 -1.56 -3.95
CA GLY A 32 -1.96 -1.66 -2.97
C GLY A 32 -1.62 -2.58 -1.82
N ASN A 33 -2.50 -2.56 -0.84
CA ASN A 33 -2.43 -3.43 0.34
C ASN A 33 -3.71 -4.25 0.46
N LEU A 34 -3.57 -5.44 0.97
CA LEU A 34 -4.64 -6.26 1.53
C LEU A 34 -4.52 -6.21 3.06
N ALA A 35 -5.58 -5.87 3.74
CA ALA A 35 -5.61 -5.79 5.19
C ALA A 35 -6.80 -6.55 5.76
N GLY A 36 -6.60 -7.18 6.93
CA GLY A 36 -7.67 -7.79 7.71
C GLY A 36 -8.42 -8.91 6.99
N ALA A 37 -7.79 -9.69 6.11
CA ALA A 37 -8.45 -10.78 5.42
C ALA A 37 -8.79 -11.93 6.38
N ASN A 38 -10.07 -12.08 6.67
CA ASN A 38 -10.62 -13.16 7.51
C ASN A 38 -11.69 -13.93 6.75
N PHE A 39 -11.61 -15.24 6.77
CA PHE A 39 -12.58 -16.13 6.14
C PHE A 39 -13.01 -17.20 7.14
N GLY A 40 -14.29 -17.21 7.49
CA GLY A 40 -14.87 -18.22 8.35
C GLY A 40 -15.05 -19.54 7.59
N LEU A 41 -14.37 -20.59 8.04
CA LEU A 41 -14.43 -21.92 7.39
C LEU A 41 -15.59 -22.80 7.91
N ASN A 42 -16.31 -22.33 8.92
CA ASN A 42 -17.44 -23.05 9.49
C ASN A 42 -18.71 -22.86 8.64
N LYS A 43 -19.68 -23.79 8.80
CA LYS A 43 -20.99 -23.67 8.15
C LYS A 43 -21.67 -22.35 8.58
N GLY A 44 -21.91 -21.46 7.61
CA GLY A 44 -22.39 -20.09 7.86
C GLY A 44 -21.28 -19.07 8.14
N GLY A 45 -20.02 -19.47 7.97
CA GLY A 45 -18.86 -18.59 8.12
C GLY A 45 -18.95 -17.33 7.26
N GLY A 46 -18.42 -16.22 7.78
CA GLY A 46 -18.36 -14.93 7.13
C GLY A 46 -17.02 -14.65 6.47
N TYR A 47 -16.98 -13.54 5.80
CA TYR A 47 -15.74 -12.96 5.25
C TYR A 47 -15.61 -11.50 5.71
N ASP A 48 -14.38 -11.05 5.90
CA ASP A 48 -14.02 -9.67 6.20
C ASP A 48 -12.65 -9.42 5.55
N PHE A 49 -12.59 -8.58 4.54
CA PHE A 49 -11.35 -8.19 3.91
C PHE A 49 -11.40 -6.76 3.41
N ASN A 50 -10.23 -6.14 3.31
CA ASN A 50 -10.07 -4.79 2.86
C ASN A 50 -8.94 -4.74 1.81
N ILE A 51 -9.19 -4.07 0.69
CA ILE A 51 -8.21 -3.80 -0.36
C ILE A 51 -8.01 -2.30 -0.48
N GLN A 52 -6.75 -1.89 -0.56
CA GLN A 52 -6.39 -0.47 -0.65
C GLN A 52 -5.44 -0.23 -1.83
N PRO A 53 -5.97 -0.08 -3.07
CA PRO A 53 -5.17 0.43 -4.17
C PRO A 53 -4.70 1.86 -3.88
N LYS A 54 -3.45 2.16 -4.25
CA LYS A 54 -2.83 3.46 -4.05
C LYS A 54 -1.80 3.79 -5.12
N GLY A 55 -1.61 5.09 -5.34
CA GLY A 55 -0.59 5.60 -6.21
C GLY A 55 0.00 6.88 -5.66
N ALA A 56 1.30 7.07 -5.80
CA ALA A 56 2.00 8.26 -5.33
C ALA A 56 3.16 8.65 -6.25
N TYR A 57 3.49 9.92 -6.25
CA TYR A 57 4.60 10.50 -6.98
C TYR A 57 5.66 10.98 -6.01
N PHE A 58 6.93 10.67 -6.28
CA PHE A 58 8.05 11.13 -5.48
C PHE A 58 8.35 12.59 -5.78
N ILE A 59 7.93 13.47 -4.89
CA ILE A 59 8.15 14.93 -4.98
C ILE A 59 9.57 15.32 -4.60
N GLU A 60 10.19 14.55 -3.73
CA GLU A 60 11.61 14.61 -3.35
C GLU A 60 12.12 13.18 -3.17
N ASP A 61 13.44 13.02 -3.06
CA ASP A 61 14.04 11.74 -2.71
C ASP A 61 13.49 11.27 -1.35
N ASN A 62 13.03 10.04 -1.30
CA ASN A 62 12.39 9.41 -0.13
C ASN A 62 11.00 9.96 0.28
N ILE A 63 10.46 10.99 -0.40
CA ILE A 63 9.15 11.57 -0.07
C ILE A 63 8.18 11.40 -1.24
N ALA A 64 7.11 10.64 -1.02
CA ALA A 64 6.05 10.44 -1.99
C ALA A 64 4.72 11.02 -1.48
N LEU A 65 4.00 11.69 -2.36
CA LEU A 65 2.63 12.16 -2.14
C LEU A 65 1.71 11.59 -3.20
N GLY A 66 0.48 11.22 -2.81
CA GLY A 66 -0.45 10.60 -3.72
C GLY A 66 -1.84 10.43 -3.18
N GLY A 67 -2.56 9.45 -3.72
CA GLY A 67 -3.92 9.13 -3.34
C GLY A 67 -4.13 7.63 -3.13
N TYR A 68 -5.22 7.31 -2.46
CA TYR A 68 -5.64 5.94 -2.22
C TYR A 68 -7.16 5.82 -2.31
N VAL A 69 -7.60 4.61 -2.59
CA VAL A 69 -8.99 4.17 -2.41
C VAL A 69 -8.94 2.96 -1.49
N ASP A 70 -9.83 2.92 -0.51
CA ASP A 70 -9.93 1.83 0.46
C ASP A 70 -11.33 1.20 0.32
N LEU A 71 -11.40 -0.10 0.09
CA LEU A 71 -12.64 -0.84 -0.12
C LEU A 71 -12.69 -2.02 0.82
N GLY A 72 -13.63 -1.99 1.76
CA GLY A 72 -13.86 -3.04 2.75
C GLY A 72 -15.15 -3.81 2.48
N PHE A 73 -15.07 -5.11 2.58
CA PHE A 73 -16.19 -6.02 2.37
C PHE A 73 -16.32 -6.96 3.55
N LYS A 74 -17.47 -6.97 4.18
CA LYS A 74 -17.77 -7.85 5.30
C LYS A 74 -19.16 -8.45 5.14
N GLY A 75 -19.27 -9.76 5.29
CA GLY A 75 -20.54 -10.46 5.20
C GLY A 75 -20.47 -11.84 5.81
N ALA A 76 -21.63 -12.39 6.09
CA ALA A 76 -21.80 -13.79 6.54
C ALA A 76 -23.13 -14.32 5.99
N LYS A 77 -23.30 -15.63 6.04
CA LYS A 77 -24.57 -16.27 5.65
C LYS A 77 -25.69 -15.74 6.56
N ASP A 78 -26.79 -15.32 5.93
CA ASP A 78 -28.00 -14.81 6.59
C ASP A 78 -27.82 -13.49 7.38
N ALA A 79 -26.64 -12.85 7.30
CA ALA A 79 -26.33 -11.57 7.92
C ALA A 79 -26.34 -10.42 6.88
N PRO A 80 -26.55 -9.16 7.30
CA PRO A 80 -26.35 -8.00 6.45
C PRO A 80 -24.90 -7.93 5.94
N THR A 81 -24.73 -7.53 4.69
CA THR A 81 -23.40 -7.23 4.12
C THR A 81 -23.04 -5.79 4.43
N THR A 82 -21.83 -5.57 4.89
CA THR A 82 -21.26 -4.24 5.12
C THR A 82 -20.24 -3.94 4.03
N PHE A 83 -20.39 -2.81 3.38
CA PHE A 83 -19.45 -2.25 2.44
C PHE A 83 -18.90 -0.94 3.00
N THR A 84 -17.58 -0.85 3.08
CA THR A 84 -16.87 0.35 3.54
C THR A 84 -16.04 0.90 2.39
N TYR A 85 -16.06 2.20 2.19
CA TYR A 85 -15.25 2.86 1.19
C TYR A 85 -14.59 4.10 1.78
N ASN A 86 -13.39 4.43 1.29
CA ASN A 86 -12.67 5.63 1.64
C ASN A 86 -11.81 6.06 0.45
N VAL A 87 -11.72 7.35 0.22
CA VAL A 87 -10.85 7.95 -0.79
C VAL A 87 -10.14 9.14 -0.18
N GLY A 88 -8.85 9.27 -0.45
CA GLY A 88 -8.08 10.34 0.17
C GLY A 88 -6.67 10.50 -0.37
N ALA A 89 -5.96 11.42 0.27
CA ALA A 89 -4.56 11.67 0.05
C ALA A 89 -3.69 10.81 0.97
N LEU A 90 -2.52 10.44 0.49
CA LEU A 90 -1.49 9.77 1.27
C LEU A 90 -0.14 10.48 1.12
N GLY A 91 0.65 10.42 2.18
CA GLY A 91 2.05 10.81 2.18
C GLY A 91 2.89 9.68 2.74
N ARG A 92 4.07 9.46 2.15
CA ARG A 92 5.00 8.44 2.60
C ARG A 92 6.41 8.99 2.63
N TYR A 93 7.13 8.69 3.72
CA TYR A 93 8.53 9.01 3.91
C TYR A 93 9.34 7.73 4.13
N TYR A 94 10.35 7.50 3.30
CA TYR A 94 11.30 6.39 3.43
C TYR A 94 12.50 6.83 4.24
N LEU A 95 12.84 6.06 5.28
CA LEU A 95 13.99 6.34 6.13
C LEU A 95 15.30 6.08 5.37
N ASN A 96 16.30 6.93 5.60
CA ASN A 96 17.61 6.77 5.01
C ASN A 96 18.33 5.53 5.57
N PRO A 97 19.09 4.78 4.75
CA PRO A 97 19.79 3.58 5.22
C PRO A 97 20.79 3.85 6.34
N GLY A 98 21.43 5.02 6.33
CA GLY A 98 22.40 5.43 7.34
C GLY A 98 21.81 5.69 8.72
N GLU A 99 20.53 6.00 8.80
CA GLU A 99 19.82 6.28 10.06
C GLU A 99 19.31 5.01 10.75
N GLN A 100 19.35 3.88 10.08
CA GLN A 100 18.70 2.66 10.54
C GLN A 100 19.56 1.78 11.46
N GLY A 101 20.81 2.15 11.74
CA GLY A 101 21.67 1.46 12.72
C GLY A 101 21.94 -0.05 12.49
N VAL A 102 21.43 -0.62 11.39
CA VAL A 102 21.46 -2.05 11.08
C VAL A 102 22.09 -2.24 9.71
N ASN A 103 23.37 -1.93 9.64
CA ASN A 103 24.10 -1.78 8.37
C ASN A 103 24.29 -3.04 7.50
N ASN A 104 23.91 -4.24 7.96
CA ASN A 104 24.25 -5.47 7.23
C ASN A 104 23.09 -6.42 6.89
N LEU A 105 21.89 -6.21 7.41
CA LEU A 105 20.76 -7.15 7.17
C LEU A 105 19.80 -6.70 6.06
N LEU A 106 19.92 -5.47 5.53
CA LEU A 106 18.84 -4.86 4.76
C LEU A 106 19.28 -4.21 3.44
N HIS A 107 20.16 -4.84 2.68
CA HIS A 107 20.52 -4.37 1.33
C HIS A 107 19.32 -4.27 0.37
N HIS A 108 18.20 -4.94 0.67
CA HIS A 108 17.01 -5.01 -0.18
C HIS A 108 15.75 -4.40 0.45
N GLY A 109 15.82 -3.76 1.60
CA GLY A 109 14.64 -3.25 2.30
C GLY A 109 14.75 -1.80 2.77
N ARG A 110 13.59 -1.19 2.98
CA ARG A 110 13.43 0.18 3.47
C ARG A 110 12.30 0.27 4.47
N TRP A 111 12.58 0.89 5.60
CA TRP A 111 11.55 1.36 6.51
C TRP A 111 10.90 2.61 5.94
N PHE A 112 9.61 2.75 6.15
CA PHE A 112 8.88 3.96 5.80
C PHE A 112 7.83 4.31 6.87
N LEU A 113 7.44 5.58 6.88
CA LEU A 113 6.27 6.07 7.57
C LEU A 113 5.23 6.46 6.53
N GLU A 114 4.00 6.01 6.70
CA GLU A 114 2.87 6.38 5.84
C GLU A 114 1.81 7.09 6.67
N GLY A 115 1.30 8.22 6.15
CA GLY A 115 0.15 8.91 6.67
C GLY A 115 -0.91 9.08 5.60
N ASN A 116 -2.18 9.06 5.98
CA ASN A 116 -3.30 9.29 5.06
C ASN A 116 -4.40 10.12 5.71
N LEU A 117 -5.12 10.85 4.87
CA LEU A 117 -6.32 11.60 5.22
C LEU A 117 -7.33 11.44 4.09
N GLY A 118 -8.58 11.13 4.43
CA GLY A 118 -9.61 10.89 3.42
C GLY A 118 -11.02 11.07 3.95
N VAL A 119 -11.95 10.88 3.04
CA VAL A 119 -13.40 10.87 3.31
C VAL A 119 -13.96 9.54 2.84
N GLY A 120 -14.89 8.99 3.60
CA GLY A 120 -15.50 7.72 3.26
C GLY A 120 -16.72 7.42 4.07
N GLY A 121 -17.21 6.21 3.92
CA GLY A 121 -18.41 5.80 4.63
C GLY A 121 -18.57 4.29 4.68
N THR A 122 -19.59 3.90 5.42
CA THR A 122 -20.02 2.52 5.56
C THR A 122 -21.47 2.41 5.13
N SER A 123 -21.78 1.44 4.29
CA SER A 123 -23.12 1.10 3.86
C SER A 123 -23.47 -0.33 4.30
N ILE A 124 -24.61 -0.49 4.95
CA ILE A 124 -25.08 -1.78 5.45
C ILE A 124 -26.33 -2.17 4.66
N SER A 125 -26.33 -3.35 4.05
CA SER A 125 -27.48 -3.89 3.31
C SER A 125 -28.66 -4.23 4.23
N LYS A 126 -29.83 -4.51 3.65
CA LYS A 126 -31.04 -4.94 4.35
C LYS A 126 -31.55 -3.94 5.43
N GLY A 127 -31.60 -2.65 5.07
CA GLY A 127 -32.19 -1.62 5.94
C GLY A 127 -31.28 -1.08 7.04
N GLY A 128 -29.98 -1.35 6.95
CA GLY A 128 -28.98 -0.76 7.83
C GLY A 128 -28.70 0.71 7.51
N SER A 129 -28.21 1.46 8.49
CA SER A 129 -27.83 2.86 8.34
C SER A 129 -26.53 3.00 7.54
N SER A 130 -26.46 4.04 6.72
CA SER A 130 -25.21 4.47 6.10
C SER A 130 -24.63 5.65 6.91
N SER A 131 -23.31 5.66 7.06
CA SER A 131 -22.60 6.75 7.73
C SER A 131 -21.40 7.18 6.91
N ASN A 132 -21.13 8.48 6.87
CA ASN A 132 -19.96 9.08 6.25
C ASN A 132 -19.10 9.78 7.30
N GLY A 133 -17.83 9.95 7.02
CA GLY A 133 -16.92 10.58 7.96
C GLY A 133 -15.55 10.89 7.35
N LEU A 134 -14.72 11.53 8.18
CA LEU A 134 -13.30 11.70 7.92
C LEU A 134 -12.54 10.47 8.42
N ASN A 135 -11.58 10.04 7.63
CA ASN A 135 -10.61 9.03 8.01
C ASN A 135 -9.21 9.65 8.03
N PHE A 136 -8.45 9.37 9.06
CA PHE A 136 -7.02 9.60 9.05
C PHE A 136 -6.30 8.37 9.59
N GLY A 137 -5.08 8.15 9.10
CA GLY A 137 -4.27 7.05 9.56
C GLY A 137 -2.80 7.37 9.45
N PHE A 138 -1.99 6.74 10.27
CA PHE A 138 -0.54 6.81 10.17
C PHE A 138 0.11 5.58 10.77
N GLY A 139 1.29 5.23 10.28
CA GLY A 139 2.04 4.13 10.85
C GLY A 139 3.31 3.78 10.11
N PRO A 140 4.17 2.97 10.73
CA PRO A 140 5.38 2.45 10.13
C PRO A 140 5.10 1.25 9.23
N GLY A 141 5.92 1.12 8.20
CA GLY A 141 5.96 -0.04 7.33
C GLY A 141 7.38 -0.38 6.90
N TYR A 142 7.51 -1.54 6.31
CA TYR A 142 8.75 -2.04 5.75
C TYR A 142 8.50 -2.55 4.35
N SER A 143 9.29 -2.06 3.39
CA SER A 143 9.27 -2.48 2.00
C SER A 143 10.49 -3.32 1.71
N TYR A 144 10.30 -4.56 1.25
CA TYR A 144 11.34 -5.48 0.80
C TYR A 144 11.32 -5.55 -0.72
N PHE A 145 12.39 -5.11 -1.37
CA PHE A 145 12.49 -5.09 -2.83
C PHE A 145 12.89 -6.47 -3.37
N ILE A 146 11.94 -7.17 -4.00
CA ILE A 146 12.18 -8.46 -4.66
C ILE A 146 12.79 -8.28 -6.06
N THR A 147 12.53 -7.12 -6.67
CA THR A 147 13.20 -6.65 -7.89
C THR A 147 13.48 -5.16 -7.74
N PRO A 148 14.34 -4.56 -8.61
CA PRO A 148 14.50 -3.12 -8.59
C PRO A 148 13.20 -2.31 -8.63
N ASN A 149 12.14 -2.82 -9.22
CA ASN A 149 10.89 -2.08 -9.42
C ASN A 149 9.69 -2.62 -8.63
N ILE A 150 9.87 -3.69 -7.85
CA ILE A 150 8.76 -4.31 -7.10
C ILE A 150 9.18 -4.52 -5.65
N GLY A 151 8.43 -3.93 -4.73
CA GLY A 151 8.56 -4.12 -3.29
C GLY A 151 7.36 -4.86 -2.71
N LEU A 152 7.62 -5.83 -1.86
CA LEU A 152 6.63 -6.38 -0.94
C LEU A 152 6.64 -5.56 0.34
N GLU A 153 5.48 -5.28 0.90
CA GLU A 153 5.34 -4.39 2.04
C GLU A 153 4.55 -5.00 3.18
N GLY A 154 5.05 -4.78 4.40
CA GLY A 154 4.28 -4.89 5.62
C GLY A 154 4.02 -3.50 6.20
N LEU A 155 2.79 -3.24 6.64
CA LEU A 155 2.38 -1.94 7.20
C LEU A 155 1.55 -2.18 8.45
N VAL A 156 1.90 -1.48 9.51
CA VAL A 156 1.12 -1.39 10.74
C VAL A 156 0.64 0.04 10.87
N LYS A 157 -0.68 0.24 10.91
CA LYS A 157 -1.26 1.58 10.85
C LYS A 157 -2.29 1.78 11.95
N TYR A 158 -2.25 2.91 12.62
CA TYR A 158 -3.34 3.41 13.42
C TYR A 158 -4.31 4.14 12.48
N ASP A 159 -5.54 3.70 12.41
CA ASP A 159 -6.61 4.30 11.64
C ASP A 159 -7.71 4.82 12.57
N ALA A 160 -8.15 6.04 12.35
CA ALA A 160 -9.22 6.67 13.07
C ALA A 160 -10.27 7.24 12.10
N ASN A 161 -11.52 7.08 12.47
CA ASN A 161 -12.67 7.59 11.72
C ASN A 161 -13.51 8.48 12.62
N ALA A 162 -13.82 9.68 12.14
CA ALA A 162 -14.73 10.62 12.77
C ALA A 162 -15.97 10.76 11.88
N GLY A 163 -17.09 10.18 12.30
CA GLY A 163 -18.35 10.25 11.57
C GLY A 163 -18.93 11.67 11.52
N PHE A 164 -19.56 12.04 10.42
CA PHE A 164 -20.26 13.30 10.30
C PHE A 164 -21.61 13.25 11.04
N GLY A 165 -22.01 14.34 11.64
CA GLY A 165 -23.27 14.45 12.39
C GLY A 165 -23.25 13.64 13.69
N SER A 166 -24.20 12.73 13.84
CA SER A 166 -24.26 11.80 14.98
C SER A 166 -23.32 10.59 14.86
N GLY A 167 -22.51 10.52 13.82
CA GLY A 167 -21.51 9.47 13.62
C GLY A 167 -20.44 9.55 14.70
N GLY A 168 -20.22 8.45 15.43
CA GLY A 168 -19.23 8.36 16.49
C GLY A 168 -17.79 8.41 15.99
N TYR A 169 -16.86 8.43 16.94
CA TYR A 169 -15.43 8.25 16.69
C TYR A 169 -15.05 6.77 16.88
N THR A 170 -14.29 6.24 15.94
CA THR A 170 -13.76 4.88 16.04
C THR A 170 -12.29 4.87 15.66
N ASN A 171 -11.52 4.00 16.31
CA ASN A 171 -10.12 3.79 15.97
C ASN A 171 -9.77 2.30 15.98
N LYS A 172 -8.74 1.95 15.24
CA LYS A 172 -8.22 0.58 15.17
C LYS A 172 -6.75 0.58 14.79
N ILE A 173 -6.05 -0.50 15.13
CA ILE A 173 -4.75 -0.82 14.55
C ILE A 173 -4.98 -1.82 13.42
N THR A 174 -4.43 -1.52 12.25
CA THR A 174 -4.57 -2.34 11.04
C THR A 174 -3.20 -2.88 10.64
N PHE A 175 -3.14 -4.18 10.35
CA PHE A 175 -1.98 -4.83 9.75
C PHE A 175 -2.30 -5.08 8.29
N GLY A 176 -1.42 -4.65 7.40
CA GLY A 176 -1.57 -4.82 5.97
C GLY A 176 -0.33 -5.45 5.35
N LEU A 177 -0.56 -6.29 4.36
CA LEU A 177 0.46 -6.80 3.45
C LEU A 177 0.14 -6.29 2.05
N GLY A 178 1.15 -5.91 1.30
CA GLY A 178 0.94 -5.36 -0.02
C GLY A 178 2.15 -5.47 -0.92
N PHE A 179 1.98 -4.94 -2.11
CA PHE A 179 3.08 -4.76 -3.04
C PHE A 179 3.00 -3.40 -3.70
N GLN A 180 4.17 -2.88 -4.08
CA GLN A 180 4.28 -1.63 -4.82
C GLN A 180 5.18 -1.83 -6.03
N ILE A 181 4.78 -1.20 -7.14
CA ILE A 181 5.57 -1.11 -8.36
C ILE A 181 6.08 0.31 -8.46
N TYR A 182 7.39 0.44 -8.61
CA TYR A 182 8.08 1.72 -8.74
C TYR A 182 8.41 1.94 -10.21
N LEU A 183 7.84 2.98 -10.80
CA LEU A 183 7.95 3.29 -12.21
C LEU A 183 8.90 4.49 -12.39
N PRO A 184 10.08 4.29 -12.99
CA PRO A 184 10.97 5.40 -13.29
C PRO A 184 10.35 6.29 -14.38
N THR A 185 10.45 7.59 -14.20
CA THR A 185 10.05 8.55 -15.22
C THR A 185 11.01 8.48 -16.43
N SER A 186 10.56 8.96 -17.61
CA SER A 186 11.34 8.96 -18.86
C SER A 186 12.72 9.62 -18.73
N LYS A 187 12.90 10.58 -17.80
CA LYS A 187 14.20 11.15 -17.46
C LYS A 187 15.17 10.12 -16.85
N GLY A 188 14.68 9.21 -16.00
CA GLY A 188 15.48 8.11 -15.46
C GLY A 188 15.86 7.08 -16.53
N LYS A 189 15.02 6.88 -17.55
CA LYS A 189 15.37 6.02 -18.71
C LYS A 189 16.47 6.60 -19.58
N GLN A 190 16.53 7.92 -19.73
CA GLN A 190 17.62 8.58 -20.47
C GLN A 190 18.96 8.38 -19.78
N ILE A 191 19.05 8.58 -18.47
CA ILE A 191 20.29 8.39 -17.71
C ILE A 191 20.79 6.94 -17.83
N ILE A 192 19.91 5.96 -17.82
CA ILE A 192 20.26 4.53 -17.97
C ILE A 192 20.76 4.22 -19.39
N ASN A 193 20.24 4.91 -20.41
CA ASN A 193 20.67 4.75 -21.80
C ASN A 193 21.96 5.47 -22.10
N ASP A 194 22.26 6.58 -21.43
CA ASP A 194 23.49 7.38 -21.61
C ASP A 194 24.72 6.78 -20.90
N VAL A 195 24.50 5.78 -20.02
CA VAL A 195 25.56 5.04 -19.28
C VAL A 195 25.90 3.68 -19.94
N LYS A 196 25.21 3.31 -21.01
CA LYS A 196 25.54 2.16 -21.85
C LYS A 196 26.40 2.54 -23.04
#